data_3101e0d5753e210145e83ba42f01ab5b
#
_entry.id   3101e0d5753e210145e83ba42f01ab5b
#
_cell.length_a   1.000
_cell.length_b   1.000
_cell.length_c   1.000
_cell.angle_alpha   90.00
_cell.angle_beta   90.00
_cell.angle_gamma   90.00
#
_symmetry.space_group_name_H-M   'P 1'
#
loop_
_entity.id
_entity.type
_entity.pdbx_description
1 polymer ?
#
loop_
_entity_poly.entity_id
_entity_poly.type
_entity_poly.pdbx_seq_one_letter_code
_entity_poly.pdbx_strand_id
1 'polypeptide(L)'
;MKFKSLSLVVPAYKQEKTIVTDIKNLNKTLSTLPYKYEVIVVVDGFLDKTYQKLQDLIPKIKELKVYGYEKNHGKGYAVKYGMLKAQGDVIGFIDAGMDLDPSEISVALDLMDWNNADIIIGSKLHPESKVNYPLWRKILSWGYRTLTHILFGFNVKDTQVGMKFFRKKVAHDVFSRIVIKRYAFDIEVLTVAYQLGYHKIYESPIKLNFKQGSITSLSFWEIVMSMLWDTIAVFYRLRIVHYYDR
;
A
#
# COMPACT_ATOMS: atom_id res chain seq x y z
N MET A 1 -4.47 -21.14 11.96
CA MET A 1 -4.09 -19.74 11.68
C MET A 1 -2.77 -19.43 12.36
N LYS A 2 -1.80 -18.92 11.61
CA LYS A 2 -0.41 -18.69 12.09
C LYS A 2 -0.20 -17.31 12.70
N PHE A 3 -1.18 -16.40 12.60
CA PHE A 3 -1.13 -15.06 13.18
C PHE A 3 -2.43 -14.72 13.93
N LYS A 4 -2.35 -13.80 14.90
CA LYS A 4 -3.45 -13.46 15.82
C LYS A 4 -3.90 -12.01 15.70
N SER A 5 -3.08 -11.16 15.08
CA SER A 5 -3.32 -9.72 15.02
C SER A 5 -2.92 -9.11 13.69
N LEU A 6 -3.70 -8.09 13.28
CA LEU A 6 -3.53 -7.31 12.06
C LEU A 6 -3.38 -5.84 12.39
N SER A 7 -2.36 -5.18 11.85
CA SER A 7 -2.29 -3.72 11.77
C SER A 7 -2.53 -3.28 10.33
N LEU A 8 -3.51 -2.42 10.11
CA LEU A 8 -3.82 -1.91 8.78
C LEU A 8 -3.56 -0.40 8.71
N VAL A 9 -2.61 -0.02 7.86
CA VAL A 9 -2.22 1.37 7.62
C VAL A 9 -3.02 1.96 6.47
N VAL A 10 -3.56 3.16 6.67
CA VAL A 10 -4.33 3.91 5.66
C VAL A 10 -3.69 5.30 5.50
N PRO A 11 -2.91 5.54 4.43
CA PRO A 11 -2.42 6.88 4.12
C PRO A 11 -3.58 7.75 3.63
N ALA A 12 -3.74 8.96 4.18
CA ALA A 12 -4.81 9.87 3.83
C ALA A 12 -4.26 11.26 3.44
N TYR A 13 -4.69 11.76 2.27
CA TYR A 13 -4.32 13.07 1.77
C TYR A 13 -5.54 13.75 1.16
N LYS A 14 -5.98 14.88 1.74
CA LYS A 14 -7.16 15.64 1.28
C LYS A 14 -8.43 14.78 1.12
N GLN A 15 -8.78 14.02 2.15
CA GLN A 15 -9.90 13.07 2.16
C GLN A 15 -11.06 13.53 3.06
N GLU A 16 -11.20 14.83 3.34
CA GLU A 16 -12.22 15.32 4.27
C GLU A 16 -13.65 14.91 3.93
N LYS A 17 -13.95 14.65 2.63
CA LYS A 17 -15.30 14.28 2.19
C LYS A 17 -15.66 12.83 2.46
N THR A 18 -14.70 11.92 2.42
CA THR A 18 -14.95 10.47 2.42
C THR A 18 -14.37 9.75 3.63
N ILE A 19 -13.31 10.27 4.24
CA ILE A 19 -12.49 9.57 5.23
C ILE A 19 -13.29 8.94 6.38
N VAL A 20 -14.32 9.64 6.90
CA VAL A 20 -15.14 9.12 8.00
C VAL A 20 -15.92 7.88 7.57
N THR A 21 -16.51 7.93 6.38
CA THR A 21 -17.26 6.80 5.80
C THR A 21 -16.32 5.64 5.48
N ASP A 22 -15.16 5.95 4.89
CA ASP A 22 -14.16 4.95 4.51
C ASP A 22 -13.66 4.18 5.75
N ILE A 23 -13.29 4.88 6.83
CA ILE A 23 -12.82 4.26 8.06
C ILE A 23 -13.93 3.47 8.78
N LYS A 24 -15.18 3.95 8.77
CA LYS A 24 -16.31 3.18 9.33
C LYS A 24 -16.55 1.89 8.57
N ASN A 25 -16.53 1.93 7.23
CA ASN A 25 -16.72 0.75 6.38
C ASN A 25 -15.57 -0.24 6.59
N LEU A 26 -14.32 0.26 6.63
CA LEU A 26 -13.15 -0.54 6.91
C LEU A 26 -13.24 -1.22 8.28
N ASN A 27 -13.58 -0.47 9.32
CA ASN A 27 -13.76 -0.99 10.67
C ASN A 27 -14.86 -2.06 10.72
N LYS A 28 -16.00 -1.84 10.03
CA LYS A 28 -17.07 -2.83 9.92
C LYS A 28 -16.58 -4.12 9.28
N THR A 29 -15.80 -4.05 8.20
CA THR A 29 -15.23 -5.24 7.56
C THR A 29 -14.23 -5.94 8.48
N LEU A 30 -13.29 -5.19 9.09
CA LEU A 30 -12.29 -5.79 9.97
C LEU A 30 -12.89 -6.43 11.22
N SER A 31 -13.99 -5.89 11.74
CA SER A 31 -14.69 -6.46 12.92
C SER A 31 -15.32 -7.83 12.66
N THR A 32 -15.48 -8.24 11.39
CA THR A 32 -15.96 -9.59 11.03
C THR A 32 -14.84 -10.62 10.96
N LEU A 33 -13.58 -10.19 10.99
CA LEU A 33 -12.45 -11.09 10.91
C LEU A 33 -12.12 -11.72 12.29
N PRO A 34 -11.59 -12.94 12.32
CA PRO A 34 -11.29 -13.64 13.57
C PRO A 34 -9.97 -13.16 14.23
N TYR A 35 -9.48 -11.97 13.88
CA TYR A 35 -8.22 -11.42 14.35
C TYR A 35 -8.43 -10.19 15.23
N LYS A 36 -7.55 -9.97 16.20
CA LYS A 36 -7.41 -8.64 16.79
C LYS A 36 -6.86 -7.69 15.72
N TYR A 37 -7.36 -6.47 15.67
CA TYR A 37 -6.87 -5.52 14.65
C TYR A 37 -6.72 -4.12 15.22
N GLU A 38 -5.92 -3.32 14.52
CA GLU A 38 -5.84 -1.88 14.65
C GLU A 38 -5.85 -1.23 13.26
N VAL A 39 -6.44 -0.05 13.15
CA VAL A 39 -6.41 0.80 11.96
C VAL A 39 -5.56 2.02 12.27
N ILE A 40 -4.47 2.18 11.52
CA ILE A 40 -3.52 3.29 11.68
C ILE A 40 -3.70 4.23 10.49
N VAL A 41 -4.38 5.36 10.69
CA VAL A 41 -4.50 6.38 9.66
C VAL A 41 -3.37 7.39 9.79
N VAL A 42 -2.67 7.64 8.67
CA VAL A 42 -1.60 8.64 8.61
C VAL A 42 -1.99 9.75 7.65
N VAL A 43 -2.25 10.95 8.18
CA VAL A 43 -2.63 12.13 7.39
C VAL A 43 -1.38 12.84 6.88
N ASP A 44 -1.21 12.84 5.55
CA ASP A 44 -0.05 13.40 4.86
C ASP A 44 -0.24 14.91 4.58
N GLY A 45 -0.03 15.70 5.62
CA GLY A 45 -0.22 17.15 5.63
C GLY A 45 -1.62 17.58 6.08
N PHE A 46 -1.69 18.57 6.97
CA PHE A 46 -2.96 19.12 7.49
C PHE A 46 -3.51 20.20 6.54
N LEU A 47 -3.90 19.80 5.32
CA LEU A 47 -4.30 20.71 4.24
C LEU A 47 -5.82 20.89 4.11
N ASP A 48 -6.60 20.08 4.81
CA ASP A 48 -8.07 20.15 4.91
C ASP A 48 -8.52 19.61 6.28
N LYS A 49 -9.83 19.38 6.45
CA LYS A 49 -10.40 18.87 7.70
C LYS A 49 -10.24 17.36 7.92
N THR A 50 -9.45 16.66 7.11
CA THR A 50 -9.26 15.20 7.22
C THR A 50 -8.79 14.82 8.62
N TYR A 51 -7.74 15.47 9.13
CA TYR A 51 -7.18 15.17 10.45
C TYR A 51 -8.18 15.42 11.57
N GLN A 52 -8.85 16.58 11.57
CA GLN A 52 -9.85 16.91 12.59
C GLN A 52 -10.99 15.91 12.63
N LYS A 53 -11.55 15.53 11.46
CA LYS A 53 -12.64 14.54 11.38
C LYS A 53 -12.23 13.16 11.90
N LEU A 54 -10.96 12.79 11.72
CA LEU A 54 -10.43 11.54 12.26
C LEU A 54 -10.25 11.62 13.78
N GLN A 55 -9.82 12.76 14.34
CA GLN A 55 -9.75 12.97 15.79
C GLN A 55 -11.13 12.81 16.44
N ASP A 56 -12.19 13.35 15.82
CA ASP A 56 -13.58 13.22 16.28
C ASP A 56 -14.10 11.77 16.18
N LEU A 57 -13.42 10.91 15.42
CA LEU A 57 -13.79 9.51 15.22
C LEU A 57 -13.11 8.56 16.23
N ILE A 58 -11.95 8.92 16.79
CA ILE A 58 -11.20 8.10 17.76
C ILE A 58 -12.08 7.63 18.94
N PRO A 59 -12.88 8.48 19.60
CA PRO A 59 -13.72 8.02 20.72
C PRO A 59 -14.79 7.01 20.33
N LYS A 60 -15.10 6.89 19.04
CA LYS A 60 -16.16 6.04 18.48
C LYS A 60 -15.65 4.70 17.95
N ILE A 61 -14.35 4.57 17.69
CA ILE A 61 -13.70 3.37 17.14
C ILE A 61 -12.44 3.11 17.97
N LYS A 62 -12.51 2.17 18.88
CA LYS A 62 -11.43 1.84 19.82
C LYS A 62 -10.12 1.40 19.14
N GLU A 63 -10.25 0.75 18.01
CA GLU A 63 -9.13 0.20 17.21
C GLU A 63 -8.46 1.24 16.32
N LEU A 64 -8.98 2.49 16.27
CA LEU A 64 -8.46 3.57 15.43
C LEU A 64 -7.32 4.31 16.11
N LYS A 65 -6.20 4.41 15.41
CA LYS A 65 -5.07 5.28 15.75
C LYS A 65 -4.85 6.28 14.63
N VAL A 66 -4.69 7.55 14.96
CA VAL A 66 -4.52 8.62 13.99
C VAL A 66 -3.19 9.32 14.22
N TYR A 67 -2.39 9.37 13.17
CA TYR A 67 -1.15 10.13 13.12
C TYR A 67 -1.21 11.12 11.96
N GLY A 68 -0.33 12.11 11.98
CA GLY A 68 -0.20 13.07 10.91
C GLY A 68 0.91 14.07 11.18
N TYR A 69 1.18 14.92 10.22
CA TYR A 69 2.19 15.99 10.28
C TYR A 69 1.76 17.15 9.36
N GLU A 70 2.33 18.33 9.60
CA GLU A 70 1.87 19.58 8.93
C GLU A 70 2.14 19.59 7.43
N LYS A 71 3.33 19.14 6.98
CA LYS A 71 3.77 19.23 5.59
C LYS A 71 3.53 17.93 4.86
N ASN A 72 2.99 18.00 3.64
CA ASN A 72 2.90 16.84 2.75
C ASN A 72 4.30 16.31 2.39
N HIS A 73 4.54 15.03 2.61
CA HIS A 73 5.77 14.33 2.28
C HIS A 73 5.58 13.28 1.19
N GLY A 74 4.35 12.94 0.83
CA GLY A 74 3.98 11.96 -0.18
C GLY A 74 3.55 10.61 0.40
N LYS A 75 2.80 9.87 -0.40
CA LYS A 75 2.16 8.61 -0.03
C LYS A 75 3.13 7.59 0.59
N GLY A 76 4.30 7.38 -0.03
CA GLY A 76 5.29 6.42 0.45
C GLY A 76 5.81 6.77 1.85
N TYR A 77 5.97 8.06 2.15
CA TYR A 77 6.36 8.51 3.48
C TYR A 77 5.26 8.22 4.52
N ALA A 78 4.00 8.52 4.19
CA ALA A 78 2.87 8.26 5.08
C ALA A 78 2.72 6.76 5.37
N VAL A 79 2.82 5.91 4.33
CA VAL A 79 2.81 4.45 4.49
C VAL A 79 3.98 4.00 5.37
N LYS A 80 5.21 4.39 5.05
CA LYS A 80 6.39 4.06 5.87
C LYS A 80 6.19 4.42 7.34
N TYR A 81 5.71 5.63 7.60
CA TYR A 81 5.47 6.11 8.96
C TYR A 81 4.50 5.22 9.73
N GLY A 82 3.38 4.85 9.10
CA GLY A 82 2.37 3.97 9.70
C GLY A 82 2.87 2.53 9.88
N MET A 83 3.53 1.97 8.87
CA MET A 83 4.08 0.61 8.90
C MET A 83 5.10 0.40 10.03
N LEU A 84 5.93 1.41 10.32
CA LEU A 84 6.89 1.37 11.42
C LEU A 84 6.24 1.55 12.82
N LYS A 85 5.03 2.11 12.90
CA LYS A 85 4.25 2.23 14.15
C LYS A 85 3.41 1.00 14.45
N ALA A 86 3.14 0.19 13.43
CA ALA A 86 2.28 -0.98 13.51
C ALA A 86 2.91 -2.12 14.34
N GLN A 87 2.08 -2.87 15.09
CA GLN A 87 2.54 -3.91 16.02
C GLN A 87 1.91 -5.29 15.78
N GLY A 88 0.96 -5.42 14.84
CA GLY A 88 0.32 -6.69 14.51
C GLY A 88 1.27 -7.75 13.97
N ASP A 89 0.90 -9.02 14.07
CA ASP A 89 1.65 -10.14 13.51
C ASP A 89 1.72 -10.07 11.98
N VAL A 90 0.65 -9.52 11.39
CA VAL A 90 0.59 -9.09 9.99
C VAL A 90 0.38 -7.58 9.96
N ILE A 91 1.15 -6.90 9.13
CA ILE A 91 1.08 -5.46 8.94
C ILE A 91 0.82 -5.20 7.46
N GLY A 92 -0.24 -4.49 7.15
CA GLY A 92 -0.58 -4.15 5.77
C GLY A 92 -0.92 -2.69 5.59
N PHE A 93 -1.03 -2.26 4.35
CA PHE A 93 -1.61 -0.97 4.01
C PHE A 93 -2.66 -1.11 2.92
N ILE A 94 -3.63 -0.20 2.94
CA ILE A 94 -4.66 -0.05 1.91
C ILE A 94 -4.86 1.43 1.61
N ASP A 95 -5.08 1.77 0.35
CA ASP A 95 -5.34 3.15 -0.07
C ASP A 95 -6.67 3.67 0.49
N ALA A 96 -6.68 4.94 0.92
CA ALA A 96 -7.92 5.64 1.24
C ALA A 96 -8.77 5.85 -0.01
N GLY A 97 -10.10 6.09 0.18
CA GLY A 97 -11.04 6.37 -0.92
C GLY A 97 -11.87 5.17 -1.35
N MET A 98 -11.63 3.99 -0.79
CA MET A 98 -12.43 2.77 -1.03
C MET A 98 -12.56 2.38 -2.51
N ASP A 99 -11.53 2.66 -3.31
CA ASP A 99 -11.45 2.13 -4.67
C ASP A 99 -11.24 0.61 -4.66
N LEU A 100 -10.56 0.11 -3.62
CA LEU A 100 -10.41 -1.32 -3.32
C LEU A 100 -11.49 -1.74 -2.32
N ASP A 101 -12.13 -2.87 -2.59
CA ASP A 101 -13.13 -3.45 -1.68
C ASP A 101 -12.43 -4.01 -0.43
N PRO A 102 -12.74 -3.53 0.79
CA PRO A 102 -12.12 -4.05 2.00
C PRO A 102 -12.38 -5.54 2.26
N SER A 103 -13.40 -6.15 1.65
CA SER A 103 -13.65 -7.60 1.77
C SER A 103 -12.50 -8.44 1.23
N GLU A 104 -11.69 -7.91 0.31
CA GLU A 104 -10.52 -8.61 -0.24
C GLU A 104 -9.38 -8.77 0.78
N ILE A 105 -9.44 -8.06 1.92
CA ILE A 105 -8.47 -8.21 3.02
C ILE A 105 -8.50 -9.64 3.56
N SER A 106 -9.70 -10.22 3.75
CA SER A 106 -9.81 -11.60 4.24
C SER A 106 -9.14 -12.60 3.31
N VAL A 107 -9.37 -12.47 2.00
CA VAL A 107 -8.78 -13.33 0.98
C VAL A 107 -7.25 -13.23 0.99
N ALA A 108 -6.73 -12.01 1.09
CA ALA A 108 -5.28 -11.78 1.16
C ALA A 108 -4.65 -12.41 2.42
N LEU A 109 -5.33 -12.32 3.57
CA LEU A 109 -4.86 -12.92 4.82
C LEU A 109 -4.93 -14.46 4.79
N ASP A 110 -5.98 -15.03 4.22
CA ASP A 110 -6.09 -16.48 4.03
C ASP A 110 -4.99 -17.02 3.12
N LEU A 111 -4.71 -16.33 2.00
CA LEU A 111 -3.61 -16.65 1.11
C LEU A 111 -2.25 -16.55 1.80
N MET A 112 -2.06 -15.56 2.68
CA MET A 112 -0.83 -15.41 3.47
C MET A 112 -0.60 -16.60 4.40
N ASP A 113 -1.65 -17.05 5.08
CA ASP A 113 -1.57 -18.19 5.99
C ASP A 113 -1.34 -19.51 5.23
N TRP A 114 -2.11 -19.75 4.18
CA TRP A 114 -2.06 -20.97 3.38
C TRP A 114 -0.68 -21.15 2.73
N ASN A 115 -0.19 -20.14 2.02
CA ASN A 115 1.10 -20.22 1.31
C ASN A 115 2.31 -20.01 2.22
N ASN A 116 2.10 -19.74 3.51
CA ASN A 116 3.17 -19.29 4.41
C ASN A 116 3.98 -18.15 3.79
N ALA A 117 3.25 -17.17 3.22
CA ALA A 117 3.83 -16.07 2.47
C ALA A 117 4.57 -15.07 3.38
N ASP A 118 5.61 -14.45 2.85
CA ASP A 118 6.29 -13.30 3.46
C ASP A 118 5.49 -12.02 3.18
N ILE A 119 4.98 -11.92 1.93
CA ILE A 119 4.24 -10.75 1.43
C ILE A 119 3.07 -11.24 0.58
N ILE A 120 1.90 -10.60 0.75
CA ILE A 120 0.78 -10.69 -0.19
C ILE A 120 0.56 -9.31 -0.81
N ILE A 121 0.41 -9.26 -2.12
CA ILE A 121 0.08 -8.04 -2.86
C ILE A 121 -1.25 -8.20 -3.58
N GLY A 122 -2.09 -7.17 -3.55
CA GLY A 122 -3.25 -7.12 -4.44
C GLY A 122 -2.78 -7.04 -5.89
N SER A 123 -3.46 -7.72 -6.82
CA SER A 123 -3.08 -7.71 -8.23
C SER A 123 -4.30 -7.49 -9.13
N LYS A 124 -4.25 -6.44 -9.96
CA LYS A 124 -5.24 -6.21 -11.03
C LYS A 124 -5.17 -7.27 -12.14
N LEU A 125 -4.08 -8.00 -12.19
CA LEU A 125 -3.79 -9.00 -13.24
C LEU A 125 -4.04 -10.44 -12.77
N HIS A 126 -4.49 -10.61 -11.53
CA HIS A 126 -4.94 -11.91 -11.06
C HIS A 126 -6.18 -12.34 -11.87
N PRO A 127 -6.30 -13.63 -12.28
CA PRO A 127 -7.43 -14.10 -13.11
C PRO A 127 -8.82 -13.81 -12.52
N GLU A 128 -8.94 -13.83 -11.21
CA GLU A 128 -10.19 -13.58 -10.48
C GLU A 128 -10.44 -12.11 -10.17
N SER A 129 -9.52 -11.21 -10.53
CA SER A 129 -9.68 -9.77 -10.26
C SER A 129 -10.74 -9.14 -11.16
N LYS A 130 -11.60 -8.32 -10.54
CA LYS A 130 -12.63 -7.56 -11.24
C LYS A 130 -12.20 -6.10 -11.31
N VAL A 131 -11.70 -5.70 -12.48
CA VAL A 131 -11.12 -4.36 -12.70
C VAL A 131 -11.69 -3.72 -13.95
N ASN A 132 -12.31 -2.57 -13.80
CA ASN A 132 -12.82 -1.79 -14.92
C ASN A 132 -12.05 -0.48 -15.05
N TYR A 133 -11.13 -0.39 -16.03
CA TYR A 133 -10.42 0.85 -16.34
C TYR A 133 -10.03 0.96 -17.83
N PRO A 134 -9.78 2.21 -18.34
CA PRO A 134 -9.57 2.48 -19.77
C PRO A 134 -8.38 1.73 -20.38
N LEU A 135 -8.48 1.36 -21.66
CA LEU A 135 -7.45 0.61 -22.40
C LEU A 135 -6.07 1.29 -22.41
N TRP A 136 -6.02 2.61 -22.56
CA TRP A 136 -4.75 3.35 -22.57
C TRP A 136 -3.97 3.21 -21.24
N ARG A 137 -4.68 3.11 -20.10
CA ARG A 137 -4.03 2.83 -18.80
C ARG A 137 -3.48 1.40 -18.74
N LYS A 138 -4.13 0.44 -19.42
CA LYS A 138 -3.62 -0.94 -19.51
C LYS A 138 -2.29 -0.98 -20.24
N ILE A 139 -2.16 -0.23 -21.35
CA ILE A 139 -0.92 -0.14 -22.14
C ILE A 139 0.23 0.48 -21.32
N LEU A 140 -0.03 1.58 -20.62
CA LEU A 140 0.97 2.22 -19.76
C LEU A 140 1.40 1.33 -18.59
N SER A 141 0.44 0.68 -17.95
CA SER A 141 0.72 -0.29 -16.88
C SER A 141 1.53 -1.48 -17.40
N TRP A 142 1.25 -1.95 -18.61
CA TRP A 142 2.02 -3.01 -19.25
C TRP A 142 3.47 -2.58 -19.53
N GLY A 143 3.67 -1.39 -20.09
CA GLY A 143 5.01 -0.85 -20.36
C GLY A 143 5.83 -0.67 -19.08
N TYR A 144 5.23 -0.08 -18.05
CA TYR A 144 5.91 0.11 -16.76
C TYR A 144 6.25 -1.23 -16.08
N ARG A 145 5.34 -2.19 -16.12
CA ARG A 145 5.59 -3.56 -15.60
C ARG A 145 6.76 -4.23 -16.32
N THR A 146 6.79 -4.14 -17.66
CA THR A 146 7.88 -4.71 -18.46
C THR A 146 9.22 -4.09 -18.07
N LEU A 147 9.26 -2.76 -17.92
CA LEU A 147 10.45 -2.05 -17.46
C LEU A 147 10.90 -2.54 -16.07
N THR A 148 9.99 -2.60 -15.10
CA THR A 148 10.33 -3.03 -13.74
C THR A 148 10.74 -4.50 -13.67
N HIS A 149 10.15 -5.36 -14.50
CA HIS A 149 10.55 -6.76 -14.61
C HIS A 149 11.99 -6.90 -15.16
N ILE A 150 12.34 -6.14 -16.21
CA ILE A 150 13.69 -6.13 -16.78
C ILE A 150 14.72 -5.61 -15.77
N LEU A 151 14.41 -4.54 -15.04
CA LEU A 151 15.34 -3.91 -14.10
C LEU A 151 15.56 -4.72 -12.81
N PHE A 152 14.50 -5.35 -12.28
CA PHE A 152 14.51 -5.94 -10.93
C PHE A 152 14.26 -7.45 -10.90
N GLY A 153 13.75 -8.05 -11.98
CA GLY A 153 13.51 -9.49 -12.06
C GLY A 153 12.39 -10.02 -11.17
N PHE A 154 11.38 -9.20 -10.86
CA PHE A 154 10.27 -9.63 -9.98
C PHE A 154 9.42 -10.74 -10.60
N ASN A 155 9.07 -11.72 -9.81
CA ASN A 155 8.12 -12.79 -10.17
C ASN A 155 6.65 -12.40 -9.94
N VAL A 156 6.34 -11.11 -9.82
CA VAL A 156 4.99 -10.59 -9.58
C VAL A 156 4.52 -9.77 -10.77
N LYS A 157 3.23 -9.88 -11.09
CA LYS A 157 2.63 -9.23 -12.27
C LYS A 157 2.19 -7.80 -12.01
N ASP A 158 1.79 -7.48 -10.77
CA ASP A 158 1.33 -6.14 -10.42
C ASP A 158 2.02 -5.61 -9.15
N THR A 159 2.92 -4.65 -9.33
CA THR A 159 3.72 -4.12 -8.22
C THR A 159 3.08 -2.90 -7.54
N GLN A 160 2.04 -2.27 -8.16
CA GLN A 160 1.58 -0.93 -7.79
C GLN A 160 0.18 -0.85 -7.17
N VAL A 161 -0.45 -1.97 -6.84
CA VAL A 161 -1.75 -1.94 -6.16
C VAL A 161 -1.57 -1.45 -4.74
N GLY A 162 -2.42 -0.52 -4.33
CA GLY A 162 -2.44 0.07 -3.00
C GLY A 162 -2.99 -0.84 -1.91
N MET A 163 -2.76 -2.15 -2.00
CA MET A 163 -3.07 -3.15 -0.97
C MET A 163 -1.93 -4.17 -0.89
N LYS A 164 -1.20 -4.15 0.22
CA LYS A 164 -0.12 -5.10 0.49
C LYS A 164 -0.09 -5.49 1.96
N PHE A 165 0.19 -6.76 2.22
CA PHE A 165 0.33 -7.32 3.57
C PHE A 165 1.69 -7.98 3.73
N PHE A 166 2.28 -7.82 4.89
CA PHE A 166 3.62 -8.28 5.24
C PHE A 166 3.57 -9.00 6.57
N ARG A 167 4.37 -10.03 6.77
CA ARG A 167 4.65 -10.49 8.13
C ARG A 167 5.36 -9.38 8.91
N LYS A 168 5.13 -9.28 10.21
CA LYS A 168 5.69 -8.22 11.07
C LYS A 168 7.18 -7.99 10.84
N LYS A 169 7.97 -9.05 10.89
CA LYS A 169 9.42 -8.97 10.67
C LYS A 169 9.75 -8.36 9.32
N VAL A 170 9.09 -8.85 8.26
CA VAL A 170 9.29 -8.37 6.88
C VAL A 170 8.94 -6.89 6.75
N ALA A 171 7.80 -6.47 7.32
CA ALA A 171 7.39 -5.08 7.32
C ALA A 171 8.46 -4.17 7.95
N HIS A 172 8.92 -4.51 9.16
CA HIS A 172 9.91 -3.70 9.86
C HIS A 172 11.27 -3.69 9.14
N ASP A 173 11.75 -4.84 8.64
CA ASP A 173 13.01 -4.95 7.92
C ASP A 173 13.00 -4.12 6.62
N VAL A 174 11.90 -4.17 5.87
CA VAL A 174 11.75 -3.48 4.59
C VAL A 174 11.52 -1.98 4.79
N PHE A 175 10.51 -1.62 5.59
CA PHE A 175 10.12 -0.20 5.74
C PHE A 175 11.14 0.64 6.50
N SER A 176 12.03 0.06 7.28
CA SER A 176 13.16 0.79 7.86
C SER A 176 14.15 1.29 6.80
N ARG A 177 14.30 0.57 5.67
CA ARG A 177 15.31 0.83 4.64
C ARG A 177 14.85 1.67 3.46
N ILE A 178 13.52 1.71 3.15
CA ILE A 178 13.03 2.47 2.00
C ILE A 178 13.22 3.97 2.18
N VAL A 179 13.46 4.68 1.08
CA VAL A 179 13.78 6.11 1.03
C VAL A 179 12.77 6.91 0.21
N ILE A 180 12.14 6.28 -0.81
CA ILE A 180 11.19 6.95 -1.70
C ILE A 180 9.92 7.36 -0.93
N LYS A 181 9.56 8.63 -1.11
CA LYS A 181 8.43 9.25 -0.40
C LYS A 181 7.13 9.28 -1.21
N ARG A 182 7.23 9.13 -2.54
CA ARG A 182 6.09 9.27 -3.47
C ARG A 182 5.63 7.91 -4.00
N TYR A 183 5.08 7.89 -5.22
CA TYR A 183 4.36 6.72 -5.79
C TYR A 183 5.26 5.51 -6.12
N ALA A 184 6.53 5.71 -6.45
CA ALA A 184 7.41 4.58 -6.77
C ALA A 184 7.93 3.82 -5.53
N PHE A 185 7.51 4.17 -4.31
CA PHE A 185 7.87 3.43 -3.11
C PHE A 185 7.45 1.96 -3.17
N ASP A 186 6.37 1.64 -3.90
CA ASP A 186 5.91 0.26 -4.09
C ASP A 186 6.98 -0.63 -4.74
N ILE A 187 7.72 -0.09 -5.73
CA ILE A 187 8.84 -0.79 -6.37
C ILE A 187 10.00 -0.95 -5.38
N GLU A 188 10.33 0.12 -4.65
CA GLU A 188 11.41 0.08 -3.66
C GLU A 188 11.12 -0.97 -2.56
N VAL A 189 9.88 -1.03 -2.06
CA VAL A 189 9.45 -2.02 -1.06
C VAL A 189 9.71 -3.45 -1.54
N LEU A 190 9.32 -3.78 -2.77
CA LEU A 190 9.53 -5.13 -3.31
C LEU A 190 11.01 -5.39 -3.60
N THR A 191 11.74 -4.40 -4.10
CA THR A 191 13.19 -4.48 -4.34
C THR A 191 13.94 -4.78 -3.05
N VAL A 192 13.66 -4.04 -1.99
CA VAL A 192 14.27 -4.25 -0.67
C VAL A 192 13.88 -5.61 -0.10
N ALA A 193 12.62 -6.02 -0.22
CA ALA A 193 12.19 -7.34 0.23
C ALA A 193 12.97 -8.47 -0.46
N TYR A 194 13.11 -8.41 -1.78
CA TYR A 194 13.89 -9.37 -2.56
C TYR A 194 15.35 -9.41 -2.14
N GLN A 195 15.99 -8.23 -1.95
CA GLN A 195 17.38 -8.12 -1.52
C GLN A 195 17.61 -8.72 -0.12
N LEU A 196 16.61 -8.62 0.76
CA LEU A 196 16.65 -9.21 2.10
C LEU A 196 16.30 -10.72 2.14
N GLY A 197 16.05 -11.35 0.98
CA GLY A 197 15.74 -12.77 0.87
C GLY A 197 14.27 -13.14 1.08
N TYR A 198 13.36 -12.19 1.11
CA TYR A 198 11.92 -12.43 1.20
C TYR A 198 11.33 -12.72 -0.18
N HIS A 199 11.33 -13.98 -0.59
CA HIS A 199 10.92 -14.40 -1.94
C HIS A 199 9.51 -15.01 -1.99
N LYS A 200 8.87 -15.32 -0.85
CA LYS A 200 7.51 -15.86 -0.81
C LYS A 200 6.49 -14.73 -0.96
N ILE A 201 6.45 -14.16 -2.15
CA ILE A 201 5.54 -13.07 -2.52
C ILE A 201 4.46 -13.65 -3.43
N TYR A 202 3.19 -13.49 -3.04
CA TYR A 202 2.04 -14.01 -3.81
C TYR A 202 1.05 -12.88 -4.10
N GLU A 203 0.29 -13.07 -5.18
CA GLU A 203 -0.75 -12.14 -5.61
C GLU A 203 -2.12 -12.58 -5.09
N SER A 204 -2.92 -11.63 -4.63
CA SER A 204 -4.31 -11.79 -4.24
C SER A 204 -5.23 -11.11 -5.26
N PRO A 205 -6.39 -11.71 -5.60
CA PRO A 205 -7.38 -11.02 -6.42
C PRO A 205 -7.87 -9.74 -5.72
N ILE A 206 -8.32 -8.78 -6.53
CA ILE A 206 -8.92 -7.54 -6.03
C ILE A 206 -10.17 -7.17 -6.84
N LYS A 207 -11.10 -6.48 -6.18
CA LYS A 207 -12.19 -5.75 -6.83
C LYS A 207 -11.86 -4.26 -6.78
N LEU A 208 -11.68 -3.67 -7.94
CA LEU A 208 -11.36 -2.25 -8.09
C LEU A 208 -12.53 -1.52 -8.74
N ASN A 209 -13.17 -0.64 -7.97
CA ASN A 209 -14.23 0.25 -8.45
C ASN A 209 -13.63 1.62 -8.75
N PHE A 210 -13.14 1.78 -9.98
CA PHE A 210 -12.52 3.03 -10.40
C PHE A 210 -13.54 4.18 -10.48
N LYS A 211 -13.40 5.18 -9.60
CA LYS A 211 -14.17 6.43 -9.67
C LYS A 211 -13.47 7.39 -10.64
N GLN A 212 -14.14 7.73 -11.75
CA GLN A 212 -13.63 8.73 -12.69
C GLN A 212 -13.54 10.11 -12.01
N GLY A 213 -12.40 10.81 -12.15
CA GLY A 213 -12.30 12.24 -11.85
C GLY A 213 -11.14 12.74 -10.99
N SER A 214 -10.19 11.91 -10.57
CA SER A 214 -9.16 12.34 -9.62
C SER A 214 -7.82 12.79 -10.21
N ILE A 215 -7.57 12.63 -11.51
CA ILE A 215 -6.26 12.99 -12.12
C ILE A 215 -6.49 13.80 -13.40
N THR A 216 -6.02 15.05 -13.42
CA THR A 216 -5.98 15.87 -14.63
C THR A 216 -4.86 15.38 -15.56
N SER A 217 -5.01 15.58 -16.88
CA SER A 217 -4.03 15.10 -17.89
C SER A 217 -2.63 15.69 -17.70
N LEU A 218 -2.51 16.94 -17.26
CA LEU A 218 -1.21 17.59 -17.02
C LEU A 218 -0.47 16.98 -15.82
N SER A 219 -1.17 16.76 -14.71
CA SER A 219 -0.56 16.10 -13.54
C SER A 219 -0.23 14.62 -13.78
N PHE A 220 -0.87 13.98 -14.75
CA PHE A 220 -0.60 12.59 -15.11
C PHE A 220 0.84 12.38 -15.65
N TRP A 221 1.28 13.21 -16.59
CA TRP A 221 2.64 13.10 -17.15
C TRP A 221 3.73 13.42 -16.13
N GLU A 222 3.50 14.38 -15.24
CA GLU A 222 4.40 14.66 -14.13
C GLU A 222 4.56 13.45 -13.20
N ILE A 223 3.45 12.76 -12.90
CA ILE A 223 3.46 11.54 -12.09
C ILE A 223 4.26 10.44 -12.82
N VAL A 224 4.02 10.21 -14.10
CA VAL A 224 4.73 9.20 -14.90
C VAL A 224 6.25 9.47 -14.91
N MET A 225 6.65 10.71 -15.18
CA MET A 225 8.07 11.08 -15.20
C MET A 225 8.72 10.96 -13.82
N SER A 226 8.02 11.37 -12.77
CA SER A 226 8.50 11.19 -11.39
C SER A 226 8.66 9.72 -11.04
N MET A 227 7.73 8.86 -11.44
CA MET A 227 7.82 7.42 -11.21
C MET A 227 8.99 6.77 -11.95
N LEU A 228 9.24 7.16 -13.20
CA LEU A 228 10.38 6.67 -13.97
C LEU A 228 11.69 7.09 -13.31
N TRP A 229 11.82 8.36 -12.93
CA TRP A 229 13.00 8.86 -12.23
C TRP A 229 13.26 8.15 -10.91
N ASP A 230 12.22 7.99 -10.08
CA ASP A 230 12.32 7.27 -8.82
C ASP A 230 12.70 5.79 -9.05
N THR A 231 12.18 5.15 -10.12
CA THR A 231 12.53 3.77 -10.48
C THR A 231 14.01 3.63 -10.85
N ILE A 232 14.54 4.57 -11.63
CA ILE A 232 15.97 4.63 -11.94
C ILE A 232 16.80 4.84 -10.66
N ALA A 233 16.33 5.70 -9.77
CA ALA A 233 17.00 5.93 -8.49
C ALA A 233 17.02 4.69 -7.58
N VAL A 234 15.95 3.86 -7.57
CA VAL A 234 15.95 2.56 -6.89
C VAL A 234 16.98 1.63 -7.50
N PHE A 235 16.98 1.52 -8.84
CA PHE A 235 17.95 0.68 -9.55
C PHE A 235 19.40 1.08 -9.24
N TYR A 236 19.69 2.38 -9.27
CA TYR A 236 21.01 2.92 -8.93
C TYR A 236 21.41 2.57 -7.48
N ARG A 237 20.51 2.76 -6.52
CA ARG A 237 20.76 2.40 -5.10
C ARG A 237 20.98 0.90 -4.92
N LEU A 238 20.23 0.07 -5.66
CA LEU A 238 20.35 -1.39 -5.57
C LEU A 238 21.66 -1.89 -6.20
N ARG A 239 21.95 -1.50 -7.45
CA ARG A 239 22.99 -2.12 -8.29
C ARG A 239 24.33 -1.43 -8.23
N ILE A 240 24.35 -0.12 -7.95
CA ILE A 240 25.59 0.69 -8.00
C ILE A 240 26.06 1.04 -6.59
N VAL A 241 25.16 1.56 -5.76
CA VAL A 241 25.53 2.04 -4.40
C VAL A 241 25.45 0.93 -3.35
N HIS A 242 24.77 -0.18 -3.64
CA HIS A 242 24.51 -1.27 -2.67
C HIS A 242 23.91 -0.76 -1.35
N TYR A 243 23.02 0.24 -1.47
CA TYR A 243 22.46 0.98 -0.33
C TYR A 243 21.66 0.09 0.62
N TYR A 244 20.96 -0.92 0.09
CA TYR A 244 20.05 -1.78 0.83
C TYR A 244 20.74 -3.00 1.48
N ASP A 245 22.02 -3.18 1.26
CA ASP A 245 22.83 -4.29 1.82
C ASP A 245 23.27 -4.04 3.29
N ARG A 246 22.91 -2.88 3.83
CA ARG A 246 23.30 -2.41 5.17
C ARG A 246 22.27 -2.74 6.23
#